data_71d72c8c0dc3b1711eb34135bdf7af79
#
_entry.id   71d72c8c0dc3b1711eb34135bdf7af79
#
_cell.length_a   1.000
_cell.length_b   1.000
_cell.length_c   1.000
_cell.angle_alpha   90.00
_cell.angle_beta   90.00
_cell.angle_gamma   90.00
#
_symmetry.space_group_name_H-M   'P 1'
#
loop_
_entity.id
_entity.type
_entity.pdbx_description
1 polymer ?
#
loop_
_entity_poly.entity_id
_entity_poly.type
_entity_poly.pdbx_seq_one_letter_code
_entity_poly.pdbx_strand_id
1 'polypeptide(L)'
;MGTSVVRSVVLVETVAALGLVGWYVWAGVTAPPDAFVSPWLRNMWAPIGALVMLGTTLPMLGVASALGGLGGGLGRKEAAGAPVGIGTVTGVARTGLSVNDQPQLAISMDVETPEGHRFSAVAKHVVDITQLAELVPGTVLPVRYLHDRPGVVSLDRGEDPALVQAAYNAVMVRAGLTTERNLDIAARGVRAQGVVSSVRPTGRLLNGNPEMEIGLGVTRPDGSLFHAAVVKVLPASSVVSVQVGRVLTVHYLPEREEELVLQTPANPGVR
;
A
#
# COMPACT_ATOMS: atom_id res chain seq x y z
N MET A 1 9.98 -1.82 -20.31
CA MET A 1 11.03 -1.57 -21.34
C MET A 1 11.64 -0.14 -21.30
N GLY A 2 11.05 0.84 -20.60
CA GLY A 2 11.47 2.25 -20.67
C GLY A 2 12.74 2.65 -19.87
N THR A 3 12.93 2.12 -18.67
CA THR A 3 14.01 2.63 -17.79
C THR A 3 15.41 2.16 -18.15
N SER A 4 15.58 0.96 -18.70
CA SER A 4 16.87 0.45 -19.17
C SER A 4 17.33 1.19 -20.42
N VAL A 5 16.42 1.50 -21.35
CA VAL A 5 16.73 2.25 -22.57
C VAL A 5 17.14 3.68 -22.23
N VAL A 6 16.43 4.37 -21.34
CA VAL A 6 16.77 5.74 -20.92
C VAL A 6 18.13 5.77 -20.22
N ARG A 7 18.43 4.82 -19.33
CA ARG A 7 19.76 4.72 -18.69
C ARG A 7 20.87 4.48 -19.70
N SER A 8 20.64 3.63 -20.72
CA SER A 8 21.61 3.37 -21.77
C SER A 8 21.86 4.61 -22.64
N VAL A 9 20.81 5.35 -23.00
CA VAL A 9 20.93 6.60 -23.77
C VAL A 9 21.72 7.65 -22.99
N VAL A 10 21.37 7.87 -21.72
CA VAL A 10 22.08 8.81 -20.84
C VAL A 10 23.57 8.46 -20.70
N LEU A 11 23.88 7.16 -20.54
CA LEU A 11 25.25 6.70 -20.42
C LEU A 11 26.03 6.96 -21.71
N VAL A 12 25.46 6.66 -22.88
CA VAL A 12 26.06 6.90 -24.19
C VAL A 12 26.32 8.39 -24.41
N GLU A 13 25.35 9.25 -24.13
CA GLU A 13 25.50 10.71 -24.29
C GLU A 13 26.51 11.31 -23.30
N THR A 14 26.57 10.81 -22.07
CA THR A 14 27.58 11.26 -21.10
C THR A 14 28.99 10.89 -21.56
N VAL A 15 29.17 9.65 -22.05
CA VAL A 15 30.47 9.21 -22.60
C VAL A 15 30.87 10.04 -23.85
N ALA A 16 29.91 10.32 -24.72
CA ALA A 16 30.15 11.15 -25.92
C ALA A 16 30.54 12.60 -25.54
N ALA A 17 29.84 13.20 -24.57
CA ALA A 17 30.17 14.54 -24.08
C ALA A 17 31.58 14.62 -23.47
N LEU A 18 31.95 13.62 -22.64
CA LEU A 18 33.31 13.50 -22.09
C LEU A 18 34.37 13.30 -23.18
N GLY A 19 34.05 12.51 -24.22
CA GLY A 19 34.89 12.33 -25.37
C GLY A 19 35.16 13.62 -26.15
N LEU A 20 34.11 14.46 -26.35
CA LEU A 20 34.24 15.77 -27.00
C LEU A 20 35.09 16.73 -26.19
N VAL A 21 34.94 16.77 -24.87
CA VAL A 21 35.76 17.59 -23.98
C VAL A 21 37.21 17.13 -23.99
N GLY A 22 37.47 15.82 -23.89
CA GLY A 22 38.79 15.23 -23.95
C GLY A 22 39.50 15.53 -25.28
N TRP A 23 38.79 15.38 -26.41
CA TRP A 23 39.29 15.73 -27.72
C TRP A 23 39.60 17.23 -27.85
N TYR A 24 38.75 18.10 -27.34
CA TYR A 24 38.94 19.55 -27.32
C TYR A 24 40.23 19.94 -26.59
N VAL A 25 40.47 19.38 -25.41
CA VAL A 25 41.69 19.62 -24.63
C VAL A 25 42.92 19.11 -25.39
N TRP A 26 42.87 17.87 -25.92
CA TRP A 26 43.94 17.28 -26.68
C TRP A 26 44.29 18.11 -27.92
N ALA A 27 43.29 18.52 -28.71
CA ALA A 27 43.47 19.33 -29.90
C ALA A 27 44.01 20.74 -29.58
N GLY A 28 43.64 21.32 -28.43
CA GLY A 28 44.15 22.61 -27.97
C GLY A 28 45.63 22.57 -27.56
N VAL A 29 46.05 21.45 -26.92
CA VAL A 29 47.42 21.29 -26.41
C VAL A 29 48.40 20.86 -27.50
N THR A 30 47.97 20.06 -28.49
CA THR A 30 48.84 19.49 -29.52
C THR A 30 48.95 20.36 -30.79
N ALA A 31 48.17 21.44 -30.89
CA ALA A 31 48.19 22.29 -32.07
C ALA A 31 49.51 23.09 -32.21
N PRO A 32 50.03 23.27 -33.42
CA PRO A 32 51.26 24.06 -33.67
C PRO A 32 51.04 25.55 -33.30
N PRO A 33 52.08 26.26 -32.80
CA PRO A 33 51.99 27.62 -32.26
C PRO A 33 51.75 28.72 -33.31
N ASP A 34 51.78 28.40 -34.59
CA ASP A 34 51.71 29.29 -35.71
C ASP A 34 50.34 29.43 -36.36
N ALA A 35 49.30 28.91 -35.72
CA ALA A 35 47.95 29.03 -36.20
C ALA A 35 47.41 30.45 -36.04
N PHE A 36 46.98 31.10 -37.16
CA PHE A 36 46.41 32.46 -37.19
C PHE A 36 45.20 32.65 -36.30
N VAL A 37 44.50 31.57 -36.00
CA VAL A 37 43.36 31.51 -35.02
C VAL A 37 43.72 30.53 -33.91
N SER A 38 43.60 30.96 -32.66
CA SER A 38 43.82 30.08 -31.52
C SER A 38 43.08 28.74 -31.68
N PRO A 39 43.77 27.57 -31.52
CA PRO A 39 43.19 26.26 -31.64
C PRO A 39 41.98 26.07 -30.75
N TRP A 40 41.95 26.73 -29.60
CA TRP A 40 40.85 26.74 -28.66
C TRP A 40 39.59 27.41 -29.24
N LEU A 41 39.75 28.52 -29.96
CA LEU A 41 38.64 29.22 -30.60
C LEU A 41 38.10 28.46 -31.81
N ARG A 42 39.00 27.86 -32.62
CA ARG A 42 38.60 27.07 -33.80
C ARG A 42 37.77 25.85 -33.45
N ASN A 43 38.05 25.24 -32.30
CA ASN A 43 37.39 24.01 -31.85
C ASN A 43 36.29 24.26 -30.79
N MET A 44 35.87 25.50 -30.57
CA MET A 44 34.85 25.88 -29.56
C MET A 44 33.49 25.18 -29.72
N TRP A 45 33.20 24.64 -30.89
CA TRP A 45 32.00 23.85 -31.14
C TRP A 45 31.94 22.58 -30.26
N ALA A 46 33.06 21.99 -29.86
CA ALA A 46 33.12 20.75 -29.10
C ALA A 46 32.63 20.93 -27.62
N PRO A 47 33.13 21.91 -26.84
CA PRO A 47 32.59 22.16 -25.50
C PRO A 47 31.16 22.68 -25.55
N ILE A 48 30.76 23.45 -26.58
CA ILE A 48 29.38 23.88 -26.79
C ILE A 48 28.50 22.67 -27.06
N GLY A 49 28.90 21.75 -27.93
CA GLY A 49 28.18 20.50 -28.19
C GLY A 49 28.06 19.62 -26.96
N ALA A 50 29.11 19.47 -26.16
CA ALA A 50 29.07 18.75 -24.89
C ALA A 50 28.08 19.39 -23.88
N LEU A 51 28.06 20.72 -23.83
CA LEU A 51 27.14 21.46 -22.93
C LEU A 51 25.67 21.35 -23.36
N VAL A 52 25.42 21.33 -24.67
CA VAL A 52 24.07 21.08 -25.23
C VAL A 52 23.62 19.64 -24.91
N MET A 53 24.51 18.65 -25.10
CA MET A 53 24.21 17.25 -24.76
C MET A 53 23.88 17.10 -23.27
N LEU A 54 24.70 17.63 -22.38
CA LEU A 54 24.46 17.60 -20.94
C LEU A 54 23.18 18.37 -20.56
N GLY A 55 22.90 19.49 -21.23
CA GLY A 55 21.71 20.31 -21.01
C GLY A 55 20.40 19.62 -21.42
N THR A 56 20.45 18.67 -22.35
CA THR A 56 19.29 17.85 -22.75
C THR A 56 19.12 16.60 -21.91
N THR A 57 20.22 16.00 -21.42
CA THR A 57 20.18 14.77 -20.61
C THR A 57 19.78 15.01 -19.16
N LEU A 58 20.21 16.11 -18.54
CA LEU A 58 19.84 16.43 -17.15
C LEU A 58 18.34 16.57 -16.93
N PRO A 59 17.57 17.28 -17.76
CA PRO A 59 16.11 17.29 -17.69
C PRO A 59 15.48 15.90 -17.94
N MET A 60 16.04 15.10 -18.86
CA MET A 60 15.56 13.73 -19.12
C MET A 60 15.74 12.80 -17.92
N LEU A 61 16.82 12.95 -17.15
CA LEU A 61 16.99 12.23 -15.87
C LEU A 61 15.92 12.65 -14.85
N GLY A 62 15.61 13.95 -14.78
CA GLY A 62 14.51 14.47 -13.96
C GLY A 62 13.15 13.91 -14.39
N VAL A 63 12.87 13.92 -15.68
CA VAL A 63 11.63 13.35 -16.26
C VAL A 63 11.61 11.82 -16.07
N ALA A 64 12.72 11.11 -16.28
CA ALA A 64 12.79 9.67 -16.05
C ALA A 64 12.65 9.29 -14.58
N SER A 65 13.16 10.11 -13.66
CA SER A 65 12.94 9.93 -12.21
C SER A 65 11.51 10.27 -11.80
N ALA A 66 10.91 11.30 -12.43
CA ALA A 66 9.49 11.63 -12.24
C ALA A 66 8.58 10.54 -12.82
N LEU A 67 8.87 10.04 -14.03
CA LEU A 67 8.14 8.92 -14.64
C LEU A 67 8.40 7.59 -13.90
N GLY A 68 9.61 7.35 -13.38
CA GLY A 68 9.91 6.27 -12.46
C GLY A 68 9.21 6.44 -11.11
N GLY A 69 8.99 7.68 -10.71
CA GLY A 69 8.16 8.07 -9.57
C GLY A 69 6.66 7.91 -9.80
N LEU A 70 6.17 7.97 -11.05
CA LEU A 70 4.81 7.60 -11.45
C LEU A 70 4.53 6.11 -11.24
N GLY A 71 5.58 5.27 -11.36
CA GLY A 71 5.53 3.84 -11.08
C GLY A 71 6.08 3.44 -9.71
N GLY A 72 6.10 4.34 -8.73
CA GLY A 72 6.70 4.12 -7.39
C GLY A 72 5.96 3.11 -6.50
N GLY A 73 5.16 2.23 -7.07
CA GLY A 73 4.70 0.96 -6.54
C GLY A 73 5.30 -0.19 -7.37
N LEU A 74 5.04 -1.42 -6.96
CA LEU A 74 5.37 -2.59 -7.76
C LEU A 74 4.73 -2.47 -9.14
N GLY A 75 5.50 -2.76 -10.18
CA GLY A 75 4.95 -2.85 -11.53
C GLY A 75 3.83 -3.88 -11.60
N ARG A 76 2.84 -3.70 -12.48
CA ARG A 76 1.68 -4.60 -12.58
C ARG A 76 2.09 -6.07 -12.72
N LYS A 77 3.16 -6.35 -13.46
CA LYS A 77 3.69 -7.72 -13.61
C LYS A 77 4.40 -8.23 -12.36
N GLU A 78 5.02 -7.34 -11.59
CA GLU A 78 5.68 -7.68 -10.33
C GLU A 78 4.67 -7.87 -9.19
N ALA A 79 3.59 -7.10 -9.20
CA ALA A 79 2.49 -7.23 -8.25
C ALA A 79 1.65 -8.48 -8.51
N ALA A 80 1.48 -8.88 -9.78
CA ALA A 80 0.78 -10.12 -10.13
C ALA A 80 1.59 -11.32 -9.63
N GLY A 81 1.06 -12.04 -8.65
CA GLY A 81 1.74 -13.18 -8.00
C GLY A 81 2.63 -12.83 -6.82
N ALA A 82 2.79 -11.53 -6.47
CA ALA A 82 3.48 -11.14 -5.25
C ALA A 82 2.63 -11.49 -4.00
N PRO A 83 3.26 -11.83 -2.86
CA PRO A 83 2.55 -12.12 -1.63
C PRO A 83 1.74 -10.92 -1.14
N VAL A 84 0.67 -11.21 -0.40
CA VAL A 84 -0.21 -10.21 0.19
C VAL A 84 0.17 -9.97 1.64
N GLY A 85 0.32 -8.70 2.00
CA GLY A 85 0.40 -8.22 3.38
C GLY A 85 -0.79 -7.31 3.70
N ILE A 86 -0.95 -6.98 4.96
CA ILE A 86 -1.98 -6.08 5.45
C ILE A 86 -1.32 -4.79 5.92
N GLY A 87 -1.61 -3.70 5.22
CA GLY A 87 -1.09 -2.37 5.54
C GLY A 87 -2.10 -1.55 6.35
N THR A 88 -1.65 -0.97 7.45
CA THR A 88 -2.42 0.04 8.20
C THR A 88 -1.94 1.41 7.81
N VAL A 89 -2.81 2.25 7.27
CA VAL A 89 -2.47 3.61 6.84
C VAL A 89 -2.02 4.45 8.04
N THR A 90 -0.85 5.07 7.94
CA THR A 90 -0.30 5.99 8.92
C THR A 90 -0.36 7.44 8.47
N GLY A 91 -0.39 7.67 7.15
CA GLY A 91 -0.48 9.00 6.57
C GLY A 91 -0.72 8.99 5.07
N VAL A 92 -1.25 10.09 4.57
CA VAL A 92 -1.51 10.27 3.14
C VAL A 92 -1.02 11.64 2.72
N ALA A 93 -0.24 11.72 1.64
CA ALA A 93 0.28 12.95 1.08
C ALA A 93 0.08 12.98 -0.44
N ARG A 94 -0.10 14.18 -1.01
CA ARG A 94 -0.13 14.36 -2.46
C ARG A 94 1.29 14.31 -3.01
N THR A 95 1.52 13.60 -4.11
CA THR A 95 2.84 13.56 -4.78
C THR A 95 3.08 14.75 -5.72
N GLY A 96 2.07 15.58 -5.96
CA GLY A 96 2.11 16.65 -6.94
C GLY A 96 1.82 16.20 -8.38
N LEU A 97 1.64 14.91 -8.60
CA LEU A 97 1.27 14.34 -9.91
C LEU A 97 -0.24 14.10 -9.99
N SER A 98 -0.81 14.28 -11.17
CA SER A 98 -2.18 13.88 -11.49
C SER A 98 -2.22 13.16 -12.84
N VAL A 99 -3.13 12.20 -12.95
CA VAL A 99 -3.40 11.44 -14.18
C VAL A 99 -4.89 11.54 -14.47
N ASN A 100 -5.26 12.12 -15.61
CA ASN A 100 -6.67 12.36 -15.97
C ASN A 100 -7.45 13.10 -14.86
N ASP A 101 -6.87 14.18 -14.33
CA ASP A 101 -7.41 14.99 -13.24
C ASP A 101 -7.54 14.27 -11.88
N GLN A 102 -7.10 13.03 -11.79
CA GLN A 102 -7.05 12.27 -10.53
C GLN A 102 -5.67 12.42 -9.87
N PRO A 103 -5.60 12.84 -8.59
CA PRO A 103 -4.34 13.03 -7.90
C PRO A 103 -3.68 11.68 -7.59
N GLN A 104 -2.35 11.64 -7.77
CA GLN A 104 -1.56 10.55 -7.23
C GLN A 104 -1.23 10.85 -5.76
N LEU A 105 -1.48 9.88 -4.91
CA LEU A 105 -1.18 9.92 -3.49
C LEU A 105 -0.02 9.00 -3.14
N ALA A 106 0.79 9.46 -2.19
CA ALA A 106 1.73 8.64 -1.43
C ALA A 106 1.04 8.23 -0.13
N ILE A 107 0.74 6.97 0.02
CA ILE A 107 0.06 6.39 1.18
C ILE A 107 1.13 5.70 2.01
N SER A 108 1.47 6.30 3.14
CA SER A 108 2.38 5.70 4.13
C SER A 108 1.61 4.69 4.98
N MET A 109 2.20 3.55 5.26
CA MET A 109 1.55 2.49 6.00
C MET A 109 2.56 1.60 6.72
N ASP A 110 2.12 1.01 7.82
CA ASP A 110 2.81 -0.10 8.47
C ASP A 110 2.20 -1.40 7.96
N VAL A 111 3.04 -2.22 7.36
CA VAL A 111 2.64 -3.48 6.72
C VAL A 111 3.01 -4.64 7.64
N GLU A 112 2.05 -5.54 7.85
CA GLU A 112 2.28 -6.82 8.49
C GLU A 112 2.02 -7.96 7.50
N THR A 113 2.97 -8.89 7.40
CA THR A 113 2.85 -10.06 6.52
C THR A 113 2.15 -11.22 7.25
N PRO A 114 1.60 -12.20 6.52
CA PRO A 114 1.04 -13.41 7.12
C PRO A 114 2.03 -14.16 8.04
N GLU A 115 3.33 -14.07 7.77
CA GLU A 115 4.39 -14.68 8.56
C GLU A 115 4.75 -13.88 9.82
N GLY A 116 4.28 -12.61 9.92
CA GLY A 116 4.48 -11.73 11.08
C GLY A 116 5.63 -10.74 10.94
N HIS A 117 6.21 -10.61 9.77
CA HIS A 117 7.18 -9.55 9.53
C HIS A 117 6.45 -8.20 9.45
N ARG A 118 7.06 -7.18 10.07
CA ARG A 118 6.54 -5.81 10.05
C ARG A 118 7.55 -4.87 9.43
N PHE A 119 7.07 -3.99 8.57
CA PHE A 119 7.88 -2.96 7.95
C PHE A 119 7.03 -1.76 7.55
N SER A 120 7.62 -0.57 7.53
CA SER A 120 6.96 0.62 7.00
C SER A 120 7.18 0.72 5.49
N ALA A 121 6.14 1.07 4.77
CA ALA A 121 6.17 1.17 3.32
C ALA A 121 5.34 2.35 2.81
N VAL A 122 5.57 2.71 1.55
CA VAL A 122 4.81 3.73 0.85
C VAL A 122 4.25 3.15 -0.44
N ALA A 123 2.92 3.18 -0.57
CA ALA A 123 2.23 2.91 -1.83
C ALA A 123 1.95 4.21 -2.57
N LYS A 124 2.28 4.28 -3.86
CA LYS A 124 1.82 5.38 -4.72
C LYS A 124 0.64 4.92 -5.55
N HIS A 125 -0.48 5.60 -5.41
CA HIS A 125 -1.72 5.23 -6.08
C HIS A 125 -2.45 6.46 -6.61
N VAL A 126 -3.02 6.34 -7.82
CA VAL A 126 -3.92 7.35 -8.38
C VAL A 126 -5.31 7.06 -7.82
N VAL A 127 -5.87 8.01 -7.10
CA VAL A 127 -7.10 7.82 -6.34
C VAL A 127 -8.19 8.74 -6.91
N ASP A 128 -9.39 8.20 -7.06
CA ASP A 128 -10.55 9.04 -7.33
C ASP A 128 -10.83 9.94 -6.13
N ILE A 129 -11.24 11.20 -6.42
CA ILE A 129 -11.53 12.20 -5.37
C ILE A 129 -12.59 11.69 -4.38
N THR A 130 -13.52 10.87 -4.84
CA THR A 130 -14.57 10.27 -4.00
C THR A 130 -14.02 9.26 -2.99
N GLN A 131 -12.93 8.57 -3.32
CA GLN A 131 -12.28 7.58 -2.46
C GLN A 131 -11.27 8.20 -1.47
N LEU A 132 -10.95 9.48 -1.63
CA LEU A 132 -9.98 10.17 -0.79
C LEU A 132 -10.40 10.20 0.68
N ALA A 133 -11.70 10.34 0.94
CA ALA A 133 -12.27 10.37 2.29
C ALA A 133 -12.12 9.04 3.05
N GLU A 134 -11.89 7.94 2.34
CA GLU A 134 -11.75 6.60 2.90
C GLU A 134 -10.31 6.29 3.32
N LEU A 135 -9.33 7.05 2.82
CA LEU A 135 -7.91 6.85 3.10
C LEU A 135 -7.47 7.70 4.30
N VAL A 136 -7.99 7.35 5.48
CA VAL A 136 -7.61 8.01 6.74
C VAL A 136 -6.62 7.15 7.54
N PRO A 137 -5.81 7.74 8.42
CA PRO A 137 -4.97 6.97 9.33
C PRO A 137 -5.79 5.93 10.12
N GLY A 138 -5.27 4.71 10.20
CA GLY A 138 -5.96 3.56 10.77
C GLY A 138 -6.76 2.71 9.78
N THR A 139 -6.96 3.17 8.54
CA THR A 139 -7.56 2.34 7.48
C THR A 139 -6.66 1.15 7.17
N VAL A 140 -7.28 -0.01 7.04
CA VAL A 140 -6.57 -1.27 6.75
C VAL A 140 -6.76 -1.62 5.28
N LEU A 141 -5.65 -1.82 4.55
CA LEU A 141 -5.63 -2.09 3.12
C LEU A 141 -4.79 -3.33 2.80
N PRO A 142 -5.25 -4.22 1.91
CA PRO A 142 -4.41 -5.28 1.39
C PRO A 142 -3.37 -4.70 0.42
N VAL A 143 -2.12 -5.15 0.56
CA VAL A 143 -1.01 -4.70 -0.26
C VAL A 143 -0.19 -5.86 -0.79
N ARG A 144 0.35 -5.71 -1.98
CA ARG A 144 1.35 -6.61 -2.58
C ARG A 144 2.73 -6.09 -2.24
N TYR A 145 3.63 -6.97 -1.81
CA TYR A 145 5.00 -6.62 -1.44
C TYR A 145 6.01 -7.60 -2.05
N LEU A 146 7.27 -7.20 -2.07
CA LEU A 146 8.38 -8.07 -2.42
C LEU A 146 9.35 -8.16 -1.25
N HIS A 147 9.82 -9.37 -0.94
CA HIS A 147 10.74 -9.60 0.17
C HIS A 147 12.08 -8.88 0.02
N ASP A 148 12.54 -8.71 -1.22
CA ASP A 148 13.79 -8.03 -1.56
C ASP A 148 13.69 -6.50 -1.57
N ARG A 149 12.46 -5.94 -1.56
CA ARG A 149 12.19 -4.49 -1.59
C ARG A 149 11.11 -4.07 -0.59
N PRO A 150 11.33 -4.22 0.74
CA PRO A 150 10.29 -4.04 1.75
C PRO A 150 9.75 -2.61 1.83
N GLY A 151 10.36 -1.59 1.36
CA GLY A 151 9.86 -0.22 1.41
C GLY A 151 8.85 0.16 0.32
N VAL A 152 8.66 -0.70 -0.69
CA VAL A 152 7.84 -0.42 -1.87
C VAL A 152 6.73 -1.46 -1.98
N VAL A 153 5.48 -0.99 -1.92
CA VAL A 153 4.29 -1.84 -2.01
C VAL A 153 3.32 -1.28 -3.04
N SER A 154 2.41 -2.13 -3.51
CA SER A 154 1.28 -1.76 -4.36
C SER A 154 -0.02 -2.15 -3.66
N LEU A 155 -1.04 -1.33 -3.75
CA LEU A 155 -2.37 -1.74 -3.29
C LEU A 155 -2.83 -2.96 -4.08
N ASP A 156 -3.39 -3.95 -3.37
CA ASP A 156 -4.01 -5.09 -4.03
C ASP A 156 -5.26 -4.65 -4.78
N ARG A 157 -5.47 -5.21 -5.97
CA ARG A 157 -6.59 -4.86 -6.84
C ARG A 157 -7.75 -5.86 -6.79
N GLY A 158 -7.70 -6.76 -5.82
CA GLY A 158 -8.72 -7.81 -5.70
C GLY A 158 -8.57 -8.94 -6.72
N GLU A 159 -7.37 -9.15 -7.25
CA GLU A 159 -7.10 -10.22 -8.24
C GLU A 159 -7.27 -11.62 -7.63
N ASP A 160 -7.00 -11.77 -6.33
CA ASP A 160 -7.19 -13.02 -5.58
C ASP A 160 -7.81 -12.74 -4.20
N PRO A 161 -9.15 -12.69 -4.10
CA PRO A 161 -9.84 -12.44 -2.84
C PRO A 161 -9.56 -13.49 -1.76
N ALA A 162 -9.30 -14.75 -2.14
CA ALA A 162 -9.01 -15.82 -1.19
C ALA A 162 -7.64 -15.61 -0.52
N LEU A 163 -6.63 -15.20 -1.30
CA LEU A 163 -5.31 -14.88 -0.77
C LEU A 163 -5.34 -13.65 0.14
N VAL A 164 -6.09 -12.62 -0.23
CA VAL A 164 -6.31 -11.42 0.61
C VAL A 164 -6.98 -11.81 1.93
N GLN A 165 -8.02 -12.62 1.86
CA GLN A 165 -8.74 -13.08 3.07
C GLN A 165 -7.84 -13.93 3.97
N ALA A 166 -7.03 -14.82 3.39
CA ALA A 166 -6.08 -15.65 4.14
C ALA A 166 -5.03 -14.78 4.85
N ALA A 167 -4.45 -13.80 4.16
CA ALA A 167 -3.49 -12.87 4.74
C ALA A 167 -4.11 -12.06 5.88
N TYR A 168 -5.32 -11.53 5.68
CA TYR A 168 -6.06 -10.80 6.71
C TYR A 168 -6.31 -11.66 7.94
N ASN A 169 -6.81 -12.90 7.76
CA ASN A 169 -7.08 -13.83 8.84
C ASN A 169 -5.81 -14.14 9.65
N ALA A 170 -4.69 -14.41 8.97
CA ALA A 170 -3.41 -14.71 9.64
C ALA A 170 -2.93 -13.53 10.52
N VAL A 171 -3.04 -12.30 10.00
CA VAL A 171 -2.69 -11.08 10.76
C VAL A 171 -3.65 -10.90 11.95
N MET A 172 -4.95 -11.09 11.77
CA MET A 172 -5.95 -10.95 12.84
C MET A 172 -5.78 -11.97 13.96
N VAL A 173 -5.45 -13.22 13.63
CA VAL A 173 -5.17 -14.28 14.62
C VAL A 173 -3.92 -13.91 15.41
N ARG A 174 -2.85 -13.49 14.75
CA ARG A 174 -1.60 -13.10 15.42
C ARG A 174 -1.77 -11.87 16.31
N ALA A 175 -2.57 -10.91 15.87
CA ALA A 175 -2.91 -9.73 16.68
C ALA A 175 -3.82 -10.06 17.88
N GLY A 176 -4.32 -11.29 17.98
CA GLY A 176 -5.25 -11.71 19.01
C GLY A 176 -6.67 -11.12 18.88
N LEU A 177 -6.97 -10.54 17.71
CA LEU A 177 -8.29 -9.97 17.43
C LEU A 177 -9.32 -11.03 17.03
N THR A 178 -8.87 -12.21 16.65
CA THR A 178 -9.68 -13.40 16.40
C THR A 178 -8.88 -14.67 16.72
N THR A 179 -9.52 -15.83 16.61
CA THR A 179 -8.88 -17.14 16.81
C THR A 179 -9.17 -18.03 15.61
N GLU A 180 -8.35 -19.07 15.40
CA GLU A 180 -8.60 -20.10 14.39
C GLU A 180 -10.02 -20.71 14.53
N ARG A 181 -10.46 -20.96 15.79
CA ARG A 181 -11.81 -21.44 16.08
C ARG A 181 -12.89 -20.47 15.59
N ASN A 182 -12.70 -19.17 15.81
CA ASN A 182 -13.63 -18.14 15.34
C ASN A 182 -13.71 -18.10 13.81
N LEU A 183 -12.57 -18.29 13.12
CA LEU A 183 -12.51 -18.38 11.67
C LEU A 183 -13.26 -19.61 11.15
N ASP A 184 -13.11 -20.75 11.83
CA ASP A 184 -13.82 -21.99 11.51
C ASP A 184 -15.34 -21.83 11.71
N ILE A 185 -15.78 -21.22 12.82
CA ILE A 185 -17.20 -20.88 13.04
C ILE A 185 -17.73 -19.95 11.96
N ALA A 186 -16.96 -18.92 11.58
CA ALA A 186 -17.35 -17.99 10.51
C ALA A 186 -17.49 -18.68 9.15
N ALA A 187 -16.68 -19.72 8.88
CA ALA A 187 -16.69 -20.47 7.63
C ALA A 187 -17.85 -21.50 7.55
N ARG A 188 -18.13 -22.18 8.66
CA ARG A 188 -19.11 -23.31 8.70
C ARG A 188 -20.43 -22.97 9.37
N GLY A 189 -20.44 -21.91 10.19
CA GLY A 189 -21.60 -21.54 10.97
C GLY A 189 -22.77 -21.00 10.14
N VAL A 190 -23.95 -21.11 10.69
CA VAL A 190 -25.16 -20.53 10.12
C VAL A 190 -25.08 -19.01 10.27
N ARG A 191 -25.25 -18.30 9.16
CA ARG A 191 -25.33 -16.85 9.13
C ARG A 191 -26.69 -16.39 9.64
N ALA A 192 -26.69 -15.47 10.61
CA ALA A 192 -27.87 -14.89 11.19
C ALA A 192 -27.67 -13.38 11.46
N GLN A 193 -28.75 -12.73 11.91
CA GLN A 193 -28.70 -11.35 12.38
C GLN A 193 -28.81 -11.32 13.90
N GLY A 194 -27.91 -10.60 14.55
CA GLY A 194 -27.91 -10.38 15.98
C GLY A 194 -28.11 -8.91 16.31
N VAL A 195 -29.07 -8.61 17.17
CA VAL A 195 -29.26 -7.26 17.72
C VAL A 195 -28.43 -7.14 19.00
N VAL A 196 -27.60 -6.14 19.08
CA VAL A 196 -26.79 -5.86 20.27
C VAL A 196 -27.71 -5.42 21.41
N SER A 197 -27.78 -6.21 22.46
CA SER A 197 -28.59 -5.94 23.66
C SER A 197 -27.80 -5.28 24.79
N SER A 198 -26.50 -5.60 24.89
CA SER A 198 -25.61 -4.98 25.88
C SER A 198 -24.17 -4.94 25.37
N VAL A 199 -23.40 -3.96 25.85
CA VAL A 199 -21.96 -3.84 25.59
C VAL A 199 -21.30 -3.43 26.91
N ARG A 200 -20.37 -4.24 27.40
CA ARG A 200 -19.68 -4.01 28.67
C ARG A 200 -18.16 -4.18 28.48
N PRO A 201 -17.32 -3.23 28.90
CA PRO A 201 -15.88 -3.44 28.93
C PRO A 201 -15.54 -4.47 30.01
N THR A 202 -14.66 -5.42 29.69
CA THR A 202 -14.14 -6.38 30.68
C THR A 202 -13.05 -5.79 31.55
N GLY A 203 -12.54 -4.61 31.18
CA GLY A 203 -11.39 -3.97 31.81
C GLY A 203 -10.02 -4.44 31.27
N ARG A 204 -10.00 -5.39 30.35
CA ARG A 204 -8.76 -5.88 29.72
C ARG A 204 -8.46 -5.13 28.43
N LEU A 205 -7.18 -4.92 28.18
CA LEU A 205 -6.67 -4.36 26.93
C LEU A 205 -5.72 -5.38 26.29
N LEU A 206 -5.88 -5.61 25.00
CA LEU A 206 -4.98 -6.42 24.20
C LEU A 206 -4.40 -5.53 23.08
N ASN A 207 -3.09 -5.30 23.12
CA ASN A 207 -2.40 -4.42 22.14
C ASN A 207 -3.08 -3.03 22.01
N GLY A 208 -3.52 -2.44 23.15
CA GLY A 208 -4.21 -1.15 23.19
C GLY A 208 -5.68 -1.19 22.78
N ASN A 209 -6.23 -2.36 22.42
CA ASN A 209 -7.62 -2.54 22.04
C ASN A 209 -8.43 -3.06 23.22
N PRO A 210 -9.60 -2.49 23.55
CA PRO A 210 -10.42 -2.94 24.64
C PRO A 210 -11.09 -4.29 24.35
N GLU A 211 -11.10 -5.15 25.35
CA GLU A 211 -11.91 -6.36 25.35
C GLU A 211 -13.33 -6.03 25.86
N MET A 212 -14.33 -6.41 25.09
CA MET A 212 -15.73 -6.11 25.36
C MET A 212 -16.54 -7.39 25.43
N GLU A 213 -17.42 -7.47 26.41
CA GLU A 213 -18.50 -8.45 26.46
C GLU A 213 -19.73 -7.85 25.76
N ILE A 214 -20.24 -8.54 24.74
CA ILE A 214 -21.32 -8.09 23.88
C ILE A 214 -22.47 -9.08 23.98
N GLY A 215 -23.60 -8.66 24.56
CA GLY A 215 -24.83 -9.42 24.56
C GLY A 215 -25.61 -9.23 23.27
N LEU A 216 -26.18 -10.31 22.76
CA LEU A 216 -26.88 -10.37 21.48
C LEU A 216 -28.20 -11.09 21.59
N GLY A 217 -29.23 -10.55 20.97
CA GLY A 217 -30.44 -11.27 20.61
C GLY A 217 -30.36 -11.71 19.15
N VAL A 218 -30.20 -13.01 18.92
CA VAL A 218 -29.95 -13.56 17.56
C VAL A 218 -31.23 -14.17 17.02
N THR A 219 -31.61 -13.79 15.80
CA THR A 219 -32.78 -14.37 15.10
C THR A 219 -32.28 -15.51 14.21
N ARG A 220 -32.79 -16.72 14.47
CA ARG A 220 -32.52 -17.89 13.63
C ARG A 220 -33.24 -17.78 12.27
N PRO A 221 -32.83 -18.56 11.28
CA PRO A 221 -33.49 -18.58 9.97
C PRO A 221 -34.99 -18.94 10.02
N ASP A 222 -35.42 -19.67 11.05
CA ASP A 222 -36.85 -20.02 11.30
C ASP A 222 -37.66 -18.90 11.99
N GLY A 223 -37.01 -17.76 12.29
CA GLY A 223 -37.62 -16.62 12.97
C GLY A 223 -37.60 -16.69 14.49
N SER A 224 -37.20 -17.79 15.10
CA SER A 224 -37.07 -17.90 16.56
C SER A 224 -35.86 -17.11 17.08
N LEU A 225 -35.88 -16.72 18.35
CA LEU A 225 -34.86 -15.93 19.00
C LEU A 225 -34.08 -16.75 20.03
N PHE A 226 -32.79 -16.51 20.13
CA PHE A 226 -31.99 -16.92 21.28
C PHE A 226 -31.07 -15.77 21.73
N HIS A 227 -30.57 -15.85 22.95
CA HIS A 227 -29.68 -14.88 23.54
C HIS A 227 -28.31 -15.51 23.74
N ALA A 228 -27.29 -14.80 23.36
CA ALA A 228 -25.91 -15.20 23.56
C ALA A 228 -25.05 -13.99 23.94
N ALA A 229 -23.89 -14.26 24.54
CA ALA A 229 -22.88 -13.24 24.82
C ALA A 229 -21.53 -13.69 24.23
N VAL A 230 -20.82 -12.75 23.67
CA VAL A 230 -19.46 -12.99 23.12
C VAL A 230 -18.49 -11.99 23.73
N VAL A 231 -17.31 -12.49 24.09
CA VAL A 231 -16.18 -11.63 24.48
C VAL A 231 -15.30 -11.43 23.25
N LYS A 232 -15.06 -10.17 22.90
CA LYS A 232 -14.29 -9.81 21.72
C LYS A 232 -13.40 -8.60 21.98
N VAL A 233 -12.16 -8.67 21.49
CA VAL A 233 -11.27 -7.51 21.42
C VAL A 233 -11.68 -6.66 20.20
N LEU A 234 -12.00 -5.40 20.44
CA LEU A 234 -12.45 -4.48 19.40
C LEU A 234 -11.39 -3.39 19.15
N PRO A 235 -10.89 -3.24 17.92
CA PRO A 235 -10.15 -2.04 17.54
C PRO A 235 -10.99 -0.79 17.82
N ALA A 236 -10.33 0.32 18.20
CA ALA A 236 -11.01 1.57 18.54
C ALA A 236 -11.96 2.04 17.43
N SER A 237 -11.58 1.84 16.16
CA SER A 237 -12.41 2.13 14.99
C SER A 237 -13.70 1.28 14.93
N SER A 238 -13.68 0.06 15.46
CA SER A 238 -14.82 -0.87 15.43
C SER A 238 -15.77 -0.71 16.60
N VAL A 239 -15.37 -0.06 17.70
CA VAL A 239 -16.22 0.16 18.88
C VAL A 239 -17.50 0.92 18.52
N VAL A 240 -17.39 1.91 17.62
CA VAL A 240 -18.55 2.70 17.16
C VAL A 240 -19.59 1.85 16.42
N SER A 241 -19.16 0.77 15.78
CA SER A 241 -20.04 -0.15 15.04
C SER A 241 -20.80 -1.12 15.95
N VAL A 242 -20.36 -1.30 17.20
CA VAL A 242 -20.93 -2.24 18.16
C VAL A 242 -21.61 -1.47 19.28
N GLN A 243 -22.78 -0.93 18.99
CA GLN A 243 -23.59 -0.18 19.96
C GLN A 243 -24.91 -0.90 20.21
N VAL A 244 -25.51 -0.72 21.40
CA VAL A 244 -26.82 -1.26 21.74
C VAL A 244 -27.86 -0.84 20.70
N GLY A 245 -28.67 -1.79 20.24
CA GLY A 245 -29.66 -1.60 19.18
C GLY A 245 -29.12 -1.77 17.74
N ARG A 246 -27.79 -1.89 17.55
CA ARG A 246 -27.25 -2.19 16.23
C ARG A 246 -27.52 -3.63 15.84
N VAL A 247 -27.82 -3.83 14.56
CA VAL A 247 -27.94 -5.15 13.93
C VAL A 247 -26.61 -5.52 13.31
N LEU A 248 -26.06 -6.66 13.70
CA LEU A 248 -24.78 -7.17 13.22
C LEU A 248 -24.99 -8.56 12.60
N THR A 249 -24.17 -8.89 11.61
CA THR A 249 -24.10 -10.26 11.09
C THR A 249 -23.33 -11.12 12.08
N VAL A 250 -23.89 -12.27 12.42
CA VAL A 250 -23.29 -13.28 13.26
C VAL A 250 -23.24 -14.62 12.54
N HIS A 251 -22.26 -15.44 12.90
CA HIS A 251 -22.20 -16.85 12.52
C HIS A 251 -22.19 -17.68 13.79
N TYR A 252 -23.01 -18.70 13.87
CA TYR A 252 -23.11 -19.58 15.03
C TYR A 252 -23.23 -21.04 14.61
N LEU A 253 -22.83 -21.96 15.49
CA LEU A 253 -23.02 -23.40 15.29
C LEU A 253 -24.36 -23.84 15.89
N PRO A 254 -25.28 -24.45 15.13
CA PRO A 254 -26.58 -24.86 15.63
C PRO A 254 -26.52 -25.81 16.84
N GLU A 255 -25.44 -26.62 16.90
CA GLU A 255 -25.20 -27.56 18.00
C GLU A 255 -24.69 -26.87 19.27
N ARG A 256 -24.18 -25.63 19.16
CA ARG A 256 -23.56 -24.82 20.22
C ARG A 256 -23.82 -23.36 19.97
N GLU A 257 -25.02 -22.91 20.22
CA GLU A 257 -25.47 -21.54 19.95
C GLU A 257 -24.72 -20.47 20.76
N GLU A 258 -24.09 -20.86 21.87
CA GLU A 258 -23.20 -20.01 22.65
C GLU A 258 -21.88 -19.72 21.93
N GLU A 259 -21.50 -20.57 20.99
CA GLU A 259 -20.32 -20.39 20.16
C GLU A 259 -20.68 -19.61 18.88
N LEU A 260 -20.63 -18.29 18.99
CA LEU A 260 -20.92 -17.42 17.87
C LEU A 260 -19.80 -16.42 17.61
N VAL A 261 -19.71 -15.98 16.38
CA VAL A 261 -18.74 -15.00 15.92
C VAL A 261 -19.45 -13.80 15.32
N LEU A 262 -19.06 -12.62 15.78
CA LEU A 262 -19.48 -11.34 15.25
C LEU A 262 -18.65 -10.95 14.04
N GLN A 263 -19.31 -10.67 12.92
CA GLN A 263 -18.65 -10.04 11.78
C GLN A 263 -18.61 -8.53 12.01
N THR A 264 -17.39 -8.01 12.25
CA THR A 264 -17.16 -6.57 12.35
C THR A 264 -16.45 -6.10 11.08
N PRO A 265 -16.86 -4.98 10.46
CA PRO A 265 -16.15 -4.44 9.30
C PRO A 265 -14.70 -4.11 9.68
N ALA A 266 -13.75 -4.38 8.77
CA ALA A 266 -12.36 -4.00 8.97
C ALA A 266 -12.18 -2.48 8.99
N ASN A 267 -12.97 -1.78 8.16
CA ASN A 267 -12.97 -0.32 8.05
C ASN A 267 -14.40 0.20 8.26
N PRO A 268 -14.85 0.41 9.50
CA PRO A 268 -16.25 0.73 9.81
C PRO A 268 -16.71 2.12 9.33
N GLY A 269 -15.81 2.97 8.90
CA GLY A 269 -16.13 4.30 8.33
C GLY A 269 -16.34 4.30 6.81
N VAL A 270 -16.00 3.21 6.13
CA VAL A 270 -16.12 3.06 4.67
C VAL A 270 -17.45 2.38 4.36
N ARG A 271 -18.36 3.10 3.69
CA ARG A 271 -19.65 2.59 3.20
C ARG A 271 -19.62 2.51 1.68
#